data_aca9c4029f51679cfc5f6417e710a8a3
#
_entry.id   aca9c4029f51679cfc5f6417e710a8a3
#
_cell.length_a   1.000
_cell.length_b   1.000
_cell.length_c   1.000
_cell.angle_alpha   90.00
_cell.angle_beta   90.00
_cell.angle_gamma   90.00
#
_symmetry.space_group_name_H-M   'P 1'
#
loop_
_entity.id
_entity.type
_entity.pdbx_description
1 polymer ?
#
loop_
_entity_poly.entity_id
_entity_poly.type
_entity_poly.pdbx_seq_one_letter_code
_entity_poly.pdbx_strand_id
1 'polypeptide(L)'
;VTAHRVGEVMTRDVVQAHRTTPFEEVVRLLGHHRISGLPVVDADDKVLGVLSGSDLARAQAHRDGLAPPSAMTAGEMMTSPAITVHPEQTVPEAARLMERRGVERLPVVDEADRLIGIATRRDLLKVFLREDDDIRHQVTEDIIVAGQELPPGAVRVSVRDGVVTLDGRVEARSQVPEIIHATWRLDGVVGVVNSLTFRRDDCPVLTPPRGVGSP
;
A
#
# COMPACT_ATOMS: atom_id res chain seq x y z
N VAL A 1 -5.47 16.56 9.25
CA VAL A 1 -5.15 15.33 8.52
C VAL A 1 -3.67 15.38 8.24
N THR A 2 -2.87 14.61 8.99
CA THR A 2 -1.43 14.55 8.80
C THR A 2 -1.19 13.70 7.56
N ALA A 3 -0.72 14.29 6.48
CA ALA A 3 -0.38 13.55 5.27
C ALA A 3 0.93 12.79 5.52
N HIS A 4 0.94 11.48 5.24
CA HIS A 4 2.15 10.67 5.32
C HIS A 4 3.23 11.16 4.37
N ARG A 5 4.49 11.06 4.78
CA ARG A 5 5.66 11.47 4.02
C ARG A 5 6.28 10.28 3.29
N VAL A 6 6.92 10.56 2.16
CA VAL A 6 7.63 9.54 1.37
C VAL A 6 8.66 8.78 2.21
N GLY A 7 9.38 9.49 3.09
CA GLY A 7 10.39 8.90 3.97
C GLY A 7 9.86 7.86 4.98
N GLU A 8 8.55 7.86 5.26
CA GLU A 8 7.89 6.90 6.15
C GLU A 8 7.57 5.57 5.44
N VAL A 9 7.38 5.62 4.11
CA VAL A 9 6.91 4.49 3.31
C VAL A 9 7.95 3.94 2.34
N MET A 10 9.04 4.68 2.10
CA MET A 10 10.09 4.27 1.18
C MET A 10 10.83 3.02 1.66
N THR A 11 11.34 2.23 0.73
CA THR A 11 12.33 1.19 1.00
C THR A 11 13.70 1.82 1.10
N ARG A 12 14.43 1.57 2.20
CA ARG A 12 15.77 2.16 2.46
C ARG A 12 16.90 1.31 1.91
N ASP A 13 16.76 -0.02 1.97
CA ASP A 13 17.75 -0.95 1.41
C ASP A 13 17.55 -1.06 -0.10
N VAL A 14 18.07 -0.08 -0.83
CA VAL A 14 17.86 0.04 -2.27
C VAL A 14 18.87 -0.79 -3.03
N VAL A 15 18.38 -1.70 -3.88
CA VAL A 15 19.22 -2.36 -4.90
C VAL A 15 19.45 -1.35 -6.02
N GLN A 16 20.70 -0.99 -6.26
CA GLN A 16 21.13 0.00 -7.24
C GLN A 16 22.16 -0.57 -8.20
N ALA A 17 22.32 0.05 -9.35
CA ALA A 17 23.42 -0.20 -10.27
C ALA A 17 24.27 1.06 -10.42
N HIS A 18 25.55 0.88 -10.70
CA HIS A 18 26.43 1.97 -11.13
C HIS A 18 26.31 2.16 -12.62
N ARG A 19 26.66 3.38 -13.09
CA ARG A 19 26.64 3.72 -14.52
C ARG A 19 27.34 2.68 -15.40
N THR A 20 28.45 2.11 -14.90
CA THR A 20 29.28 1.13 -15.59
C THR A 20 28.86 -0.31 -15.43
N THR A 21 27.79 -0.59 -14.65
CA THR A 21 27.33 -1.96 -14.41
C THR A 21 26.88 -2.61 -15.72
N PRO A 22 27.43 -3.81 -16.06
CA PRO A 22 27.10 -4.49 -17.33
C PRO A 22 25.64 -4.97 -17.35
N PHE A 23 25.10 -5.14 -18.56
CA PHE A 23 23.75 -5.65 -18.80
C PHE A 23 23.43 -6.93 -18.02
N GLU A 24 24.33 -7.93 -18.07
CA GLU A 24 24.12 -9.22 -17.41
C GLU A 24 23.99 -9.09 -15.89
N GLU A 25 24.76 -8.20 -15.29
CA GLU A 25 24.70 -7.91 -13.87
C GLU A 25 23.37 -7.22 -13.50
N VAL A 26 22.90 -6.28 -14.32
CA VAL A 26 21.60 -5.65 -14.12
C VAL A 26 20.47 -6.69 -14.17
N VAL A 27 20.48 -7.58 -15.15
CA VAL A 27 19.49 -8.67 -15.26
C VAL A 27 19.52 -9.56 -14.03
N ARG A 28 20.73 -9.89 -13.54
CA ARG A 28 20.92 -10.69 -12.33
C ARG A 28 20.37 -10.00 -11.09
N LEU A 29 20.63 -8.70 -10.90
CA LEU A 29 20.11 -7.91 -9.79
C LEU A 29 18.59 -7.88 -9.79
N LEU A 30 17.96 -7.59 -10.93
CA LEU A 30 16.49 -7.58 -11.05
C LEU A 30 15.88 -8.94 -10.74
N GLY A 31 16.46 -10.02 -11.27
CA GLY A 31 15.94 -11.37 -11.07
C GLY A 31 16.14 -11.87 -9.64
N HIS A 32 17.33 -11.67 -9.06
CA HIS A 32 17.66 -12.12 -7.71
C HIS A 32 16.78 -11.44 -6.64
N HIS A 33 16.61 -10.13 -6.76
CA HIS A 33 15.81 -9.34 -5.82
C HIS A 33 14.33 -9.29 -6.17
N ARG A 34 13.89 -9.90 -7.28
CA ARG A 34 12.51 -9.91 -7.78
C ARG A 34 11.92 -8.50 -7.89
N ILE A 35 12.71 -7.56 -8.39
CA ILE A 35 12.33 -6.17 -8.63
C ILE A 35 12.19 -5.90 -10.13
N SER A 36 11.29 -4.98 -10.48
CA SER A 36 11.00 -4.62 -11.88
C SER A 36 11.83 -3.45 -12.39
N GLY A 37 12.72 -2.90 -11.56
CA GLY A 37 13.65 -1.83 -11.93
C GLY A 37 14.42 -1.32 -10.73
N LEU A 38 15.50 -0.60 -11.00
CA LEU A 38 16.43 -0.09 -10.01
C LEU A 38 16.99 1.30 -10.42
N PRO A 39 17.41 2.13 -9.47
CA PRO A 39 18.12 3.37 -9.76
C PRO A 39 19.55 3.09 -10.22
N VAL A 40 20.04 3.97 -11.08
CA VAL A 40 21.42 4.01 -11.54
C VAL A 40 22.10 5.23 -10.95
N VAL A 41 23.24 5.01 -10.30
CA VAL A 41 23.98 6.07 -9.58
C VAL A 41 25.39 6.24 -10.13
N ASP A 42 26.02 7.36 -9.79
CA ASP A 42 27.42 7.62 -10.01
C ASP A 42 28.30 7.13 -8.83
N ALA A 43 29.58 7.50 -8.85
CA ALA A 43 30.54 7.12 -7.80
C ALA A 43 30.30 7.80 -6.45
N ASP A 44 29.51 8.88 -6.42
CA ASP A 44 29.14 9.63 -5.22
C ASP A 44 27.71 9.31 -4.74
N ASP A 45 27.13 8.19 -5.23
CA ASP A 45 25.74 7.74 -4.98
C ASP A 45 24.66 8.71 -5.46
N LYS A 46 25.00 9.65 -6.37
CA LYS A 46 24.00 10.54 -6.96
C LYS A 46 23.20 9.82 -8.02
N VAL A 47 21.88 10.03 -8.00
CA VAL A 47 20.97 9.39 -8.94
C VAL A 47 21.08 9.99 -10.33
N LEU A 48 21.47 9.17 -11.30
CA LEU A 48 21.59 9.55 -12.71
C LEU A 48 20.35 9.23 -13.53
N GLY A 49 19.77 8.04 -13.28
CA GLY A 49 18.63 7.53 -14.03
C GLY A 49 17.96 6.37 -13.31
N VAL A 50 16.97 5.80 -13.99
CA VAL A 50 16.28 4.58 -13.54
C VAL A 50 16.29 3.58 -14.69
N LEU A 51 16.50 2.31 -14.36
CA LEU A 51 16.50 1.21 -15.30
C LEU A 51 15.39 0.24 -14.93
N SER A 52 14.54 -0.10 -15.89
CA SER A 52 13.39 -0.98 -15.75
C SER A 52 13.43 -2.15 -16.73
N GLY A 53 12.56 -3.14 -16.55
CA GLY A 53 12.38 -4.23 -17.50
C GLY A 53 12.06 -3.77 -18.91
N SER A 54 11.35 -2.63 -19.06
CA SER A 54 11.05 -2.01 -20.35
C SER A 54 12.31 -1.50 -21.07
N ASP A 55 13.25 -0.97 -20.31
CA ASP A 55 14.53 -0.47 -20.86
C ASP A 55 15.38 -1.65 -21.34
N LEU A 56 15.43 -2.75 -20.59
CA LEU A 56 16.08 -3.99 -21.02
C LEU A 56 15.45 -4.58 -22.27
N ALA A 57 14.11 -4.63 -22.33
CA ALA A 57 13.41 -5.12 -23.51
C ALA A 57 13.69 -4.24 -24.74
N ARG A 58 13.78 -2.92 -24.57
CA ARG A 58 14.15 -1.96 -25.62
C ARG A 58 15.57 -2.18 -26.08
N ALA A 59 16.53 -2.38 -25.17
CA ALA A 59 17.91 -2.67 -25.51
C ALA A 59 18.04 -3.98 -26.30
N GLN A 60 17.19 -4.98 -26.02
CA GLN A 60 17.15 -6.23 -26.80
C GLN A 60 16.47 -6.07 -28.17
N ALA A 61 15.45 -5.20 -28.28
CA ALA A 61 14.71 -5.01 -29.54
C ALA A 61 15.50 -4.20 -30.59
N HIS A 62 16.40 -3.31 -30.18
CA HIS A 62 17.24 -2.50 -31.08
C HIS A 62 18.45 -3.31 -31.63
N ARG A 63 18.22 -4.56 -31.99
CA ARG A 63 19.21 -5.52 -32.50
C ARG A 63 19.56 -5.31 -33.98
N ASP A 64 19.49 -4.11 -34.53
CA ASP A 64 19.91 -3.82 -35.90
C ASP A 64 21.46 -3.73 -35.99
N GLY A 65 22.13 -4.87 -35.78
CA GLY A 65 23.47 -5.14 -36.34
C GLY A 65 24.69 -4.55 -35.60
N LEU A 66 24.56 -3.79 -34.52
CA LEU A 66 25.66 -3.18 -33.78
C LEU A 66 25.69 -3.64 -32.32
N ALA A 67 26.68 -4.37 -31.92
CA ALA A 67 26.98 -4.90 -30.58
C ALA A 67 25.86 -5.71 -29.86
N PRO A 68 26.20 -6.86 -29.23
CA PRO A 68 25.23 -7.61 -28.43
C PRO A 68 24.84 -6.79 -27.18
N PRO A 69 23.59 -6.97 -26.64
CA PRO A 69 23.15 -6.31 -25.41
C PRO A 69 24.10 -6.51 -24.22
N SER A 70 24.82 -7.62 -24.21
CA SER A 70 25.85 -7.93 -23.21
C SER A 70 27.04 -6.93 -23.19
N ALA A 71 27.20 -6.12 -24.22
CA ALA A 71 28.22 -5.07 -24.27
C ALA A 71 27.73 -3.73 -23.72
N MET A 72 26.44 -3.58 -23.42
CA MET A 72 25.85 -2.34 -22.90
C MET A 72 25.97 -2.24 -21.38
N THR A 73 26.10 -1.01 -20.91
CA THR A 73 26.13 -0.68 -19.47
C THR A 73 24.79 -0.12 -19.00
N ALA A 74 24.56 -0.10 -17.69
CA ALA A 74 23.36 0.48 -17.10
C ALA A 74 23.17 1.96 -17.51
N GLY A 75 24.27 2.72 -17.62
CA GLY A 75 24.22 4.12 -18.05
C GLY A 75 23.77 4.32 -19.48
N GLU A 76 23.99 3.35 -20.37
CA GLU A 76 23.54 3.40 -21.77
C GLU A 76 22.10 2.97 -21.95
N MET A 77 21.58 2.16 -21.01
CA MET A 77 20.22 1.60 -21.08
C MET A 77 19.20 2.40 -20.27
N MET A 78 19.64 3.11 -19.22
CA MET A 78 18.75 3.81 -18.30
C MET A 78 17.91 4.90 -18.95
N THR A 79 16.74 5.15 -18.41
CA THR A 79 15.98 6.38 -18.65
C THR A 79 16.57 7.48 -17.77
N SER A 80 17.05 8.56 -18.38
CA SER A 80 17.70 9.70 -17.72
C SER A 80 17.15 11.03 -18.29
N PRO A 81 17.03 12.11 -17.48
CA PRO A 81 17.30 12.14 -16.04
C PRO A 81 16.24 11.37 -15.23
N ALA A 82 16.62 10.86 -14.07
CA ALA A 82 15.68 10.27 -13.14
C ALA A 82 14.70 11.32 -12.60
N ILE A 83 13.47 10.90 -12.36
CA ILE A 83 12.50 11.69 -11.60
C ILE A 83 12.63 11.26 -10.16
N THR A 84 13.05 12.18 -9.30
CA THR A 84 13.34 11.94 -7.90
C THR A 84 12.36 12.67 -6.99
N VAL A 85 12.31 12.29 -5.72
CA VAL A 85 11.57 12.98 -4.65
C VAL A 85 12.44 13.06 -3.41
N HIS A 86 12.09 13.98 -2.52
CA HIS A 86 12.70 14.10 -1.19
C HIS A 86 11.84 13.41 -0.14
N PRO A 87 12.42 12.91 0.97
CA PRO A 87 11.71 12.17 2.00
C PRO A 87 10.61 13.00 2.71
N GLU A 88 10.72 14.33 2.71
CA GLU A 88 9.74 15.24 3.31
C GLU A 88 8.49 15.46 2.45
N GLN A 89 8.54 15.15 1.17
CA GLN A 89 7.38 15.26 0.28
C GLN A 89 6.29 14.31 0.72
N THR A 90 5.05 14.72 0.51
CA THR A 90 3.89 13.91 0.91
C THR A 90 3.61 12.78 -0.09
N VAL A 91 3.03 11.69 0.41
CA VAL A 91 2.61 10.56 -0.42
C VAL A 91 1.66 10.98 -1.56
N PRO A 92 0.64 11.86 -1.35
CA PRO A 92 -0.18 12.37 -2.43
C PRO A 92 0.58 13.16 -3.51
N GLU A 93 1.63 13.90 -3.13
CA GLU A 93 2.49 14.62 -4.09
C GLU A 93 3.30 13.64 -4.95
N ALA A 94 3.90 12.62 -4.31
CA ALA A 94 4.62 11.56 -5.00
C ALA A 94 3.71 10.77 -5.96
N ALA A 95 2.49 10.42 -5.53
CA ALA A 95 1.51 9.73 -6.37
C ALA A 95 1.14 10.56 -7.62
N ARG A 96 0.85 11.85 -7.44
CA ARG A 96 0.58 12.76 -8.56
C ARG A 96 1.78 12.92 -9.50
N LEU A 97 3.00 12.89 -8.95
CA LEU A 97 4.22 12.95 -9.74
C LEU A 97 4.38 11.70 -10.60
N MET A 98 4.17 10.50 -10.00
CA MET A 98 4.20 9.23 -10.74
C MET A 98 3.18 9.21 -11.89
N GLU A 99 1.96 9.68 -11.64
CA GLU A 99 0.89 9.74 -12.63
C GLU A 99 1.25 10.69 -13.78
N ARG A 100 1.62 11.94 -13.47
CA ARG A 100 1.96 12.95 -14.49
C ARG A 100 3.16 12.57 -15.35
N ARG A 101 4.13 11.87 -14.79
CA ARG A 101 5.38 11.48 -15.46
C ARG A 101 5.32 10.05 -16.04
N GLY A 102 4.25 9.29 -15.78
CA GLY A 102 4.12 7.92 -16.25
C GLY A 102 5.16 6.96 -15.68
N VAL A 103 5.63 7.22 -14.46
CA VAL A 103 6.64 6.38 -13.78
C VAL A 103 6.03 5.59 -12.64
N GLU A 104 6.58 4.41 -12.35
CA GLU A 104 6.06 3.51 -11.31
C GLU A 104 6.92 3.51 -10.05
N ARG A 105 8.07 4.20 -10.09
CA ARG A 105 9.02 4.32 -8.99
C ARG A 105 9.70 5.66 -9.00
N LEU A 106 10.03 6.13 -7.82
CA LEU A 106 10.73 7.38 -7.59
C LEU A 106 11.92 7.10 -6.67
N PRO A 107 13.16 7.24 -7.15
CA PRO A 107 14.31 7.31 -6.24
C PRO A 107 14.10 8.45 -5.26
N VAL A 108 14.37 8.20 -3.98
CA VAL A 108 14.32 9.21 -2.92
C VAL A 108 15.74 9.65 -2.64
N VAL A 109 15.95 10.97 -2.67
CA VAL A 109 17.28 11.57 -2.57
C VAL A 109 17.37 12.54 -1.40
N ASP A 110 18.58 12.71 -0.89
CA ASP A 110 18.91 13.75 0.09
C ASP A 110 19.14 15.13 -0.59
N GLU A 111 19.50 16.15 0.18
CA GLU A 111 19.78 17.50 -0.30
C GLU A 111 20.98 17.59 -1.27
N ALA A 112 21.82 16.56 -1.30
CA ALA A 112 22.97 16.45 -2.19
C ALA A 112 22.70 15.56 -3.42
N ASP A 113 21.42 15.23 -3.71
CA ASP A 113 20.96 14.32 -4.76
C ASP A 113 21.44 12.87 -4.62
N ARG A 114 21.88 12.45 -3.44
CA ARG A 114 22.32 11.08 -3.18
C ARG A 114 21.14 10.20 -2.85
N LEU A 115 21.18 8.97 -3.33
CA LEU A 115 20.15 7.98 -3.13
C LEU A 115 20.05 7.54 -1.64
N ILE A 116 18.87 7.73 -1.03
CA ILE A 116 18.59 7.32 0.35
C ILE A 116 17.41 6.36 0.46
N GLY A 117 16.69 6.14 -0.63
CA GLY A 117 15.53 5.25 -0.66
C GLY A 117 14.91 5.14 -2.05
N ILE A 118 13.89 4.31 -2.14
CA ILE A 118 13.05 4.20 -3.32
C ILE A 118 11.58 4.05 -2.91
N ALA A 119 10.68 4.76 -3.57
CA ALA A 119 9.24 4.65 -3.40
C ALA A 119 8.61 4.11 -4.68
N THR A 120 7.82 3.05 -4.58
CA THR A 120 7.04 2.49 -5.68
C THR A 120 5.55 2.81 -5.50
N ARG A 121 4.73 2.64 -6.55
CA ARG A 121 3.26 2.74 -6.42
C ARG A 121 2.72 1.86 -5.30
N ARG A 122 3.27 0.67 -5.13
CA ARG A 122 2.86 -0.26 -4.08
C ARG A 122 3.15 0.30 -2.68
N ASP A 123 4.30 0.97 -2.50
CA ASP A 123 4.65 1.57 -1.22
C ASP A 123 3.74 2.75 -0.88
N LEU A 124 3.39 3.57 -1.87
CA LEU A 124 2.43 4.66 -1.69
C LEU A 124 1.03 4.14 -1.34
N LEU A 125 0.60 3.02 -1.93
CA LEU A 125 -0.70 2.41 -1.63
C LEU A 125 -0.78 1.83 -0.22
N LYS A 126 0.34 1.39 0.38
CA LYS A 126 0.38 0.89 1.77
C LYS A 126 -0.12 1.92 2.79
N VAL A 127 0.03 3.21 2.48
CA VAL A 127 -0.48 4.30 3.34
C VAL A 127 -2.00 4.36 3.40
N PHE A 128 -2.66 3.90 2.35
CA PHE A 128 -4.12 3.82 2.31
C PHE A 128 -4.64 2.49 2.89
N LEU A 129 -3.76 1.51 3.02
CA LEU A 129 -4.01 0.30 3.78
C LEU A 129 -3.47 0.58 5.19
N ARG A 130 -4.35 1.04 6.10
CA ARG A 130 -4.02 0.98 7.53
C ARG A 130 -3.54 -0.42 7.82
N GLU A 131 -2.48 -0.56 8.63
CA GLU A 131 -2.05 -1.88 9.06
C GLU A 131 -3.24 -2.58 9.72
N ASP A 132 -3.47 -3.84 9.36
CA ASP A 132 -4.58 -4.63 9.89
C ASP A 132 -4.62 -4.62 11.43
N ASP A 133 -3.44 -4.49 12.05
CA ASP A 133 -3.30 -4.37 13.50
C ASP A 133 -3.85 -3.05 14.06
N ASP A 134 -3.70 -1.95 13.35
CA ASP A 134 -4.27 -0.65 13.76
C ASP A 134 -5.78 -0.67 13.65
N ILE A 135 -6.31 -1.23 12.55
CA ILE A 135 -7.77 -1.40 12.37
C ILE A 135 -8.31 -2.31 13.48
N ARG A 136 -7.64 -3.43 13.75
CA ARG A 136 -8.04 -4.36 14.81
C ARG A 136 -8.06 -3.68 16.18
N HIS A 137 -7.02 -2.93 16.51
CA HIS A 137 -6.93 -2.21 17.78
C HIS A 137 -8.07 -1.20 17.90
N GLN A 138 -8.29 -0.39 16.88
CA GLN A 138 -9.33 0.63 16.88
C GLN A 138 -10.75 0.03 16.96
N VAL A 139 -11.03 -1.05 16.23
CA VAL A 139 -12.31 -1.76 16.35
C VAL A 139 -12.51 -2.29 17.77
N THR A 140 -11.47 -2.88 18.37
CA THR A 140 -11.55 -3.47 19.69
C THR A 140 -11.76 -2.41 20.78
N GLU A 141 -10.92 -1.37 20.81
CA GLU A 141 -10.91 -0.39 21.89
C GLU A 141 -12.02 0.64 21.72
N ASP A 142 -12.17 1.25 20.53
CA ASP A 142 -13.07 2.37 20.34
C ASP A 142 -14.52 1.93 20.07
N ILE A 143 -14.71 0.81 19.36
CA ILE A 143 -16.06 0.36 18.98
C ILE A 143 -16.61 -0.66 19.97
N ILE A 144 -15.85 -1.71 20.28
CA ILE A 144 -16.36 -2.80 21.14
C ILE A 144 -16.34 -2.40 22.60
N VAL A 145 -15.20 -1.99 23.13
CA VAL A 145 -15.03 -1.68 24.56
C VAL A 145 -15.67 -0.34 24.91
N ALA A 146 -15.24 0.74 24.27
CA ALA A 146 -15.73 2.08 24.62
C ALA A 146 -17.12 2.39 24.03
N GLY A 147 -17.38 1.98 22.78
CA GLY A 147 -18.63 2.31 22.10
C GLY A 147 -19.84 1.48 22.51
N GLN A 148 -19.64 0.18 22.80
CA GLN A 148 -20.71 -0.75 23.19
C GLN A 148 -20.66 -1.18 24.66
N GLU A 149 -19.67 -0.66 25.42
CA GLU A 149 -19.46 -1.03 26.83
C GLU A 149 -19.35 -2.54 27.07
N LEU A 150 -18.87 -3.28 26.06
CA LEU A 150 -18.72 -4.72 26.14
C LEU A 150 -17.41 -5.09 26.85
N PRO A 151 -17.39 -6.15 27.66
CA PRO A 151 -16.15 -6.56 28.33
C PRO A 151 -15.10 -6.99 27.31
N PRO A 152 -13.81 -6.75 27.58
CA PRO A 152 -12.72 -7.20 26.73
C PRO A 152 -12.82 -8.69 26.43
N GLY A 153 -12.76 -9.07 25.15
CA GLY A 153 -12.87 -10.45 24.70
C GLY A 153 -14.29 -10.96 24.43
N ALA A 154 -15.35 -10.18 24.68
CA ALA A 154 -16.72 -10.53 24.31
C ALA A 154 -16.88 -10.71 22.79
N VAL A 155 -16.17 -9.91 22.04
CA VAL A 155 -16.07 -9.99 20.57
C VAL A 155 -14.60 -10.17 20.18
N ARG A 156 -14.33 -11.20 19.41
CA ARG A 156 -13.04 -11.43 18.79
C ARG A 156 -13.00 -10.67 17.47
N VAL A 157 -12.01 -9.80 17.32
CA VAL A 157 -11.75 -9.02 16.11
C VAL A 157 -10.51 -9.57 15.41
N SER A 158 -10.63 -9.95 14.16
CA SER A 158 -9.50 -10.26 13.30
C SER A 158 -9.60 -9.46 12.02
N VAL A 159 -8.46 -8.99 11.53
CA VAL A 159 -8.37 -8.19 10.29
C VAL A 159 -7.35 -8.83 9.37
N ARG A 160 -7.69 -8.90 8.10
CA ARG A 160 -6.79 -9.36 7.06
C ARG A 160 -7.06 -8.58 5.77
N ASP A 161 -6.03 -7.90 5.26
CA ASP A 161 -6.12 -7.08 4.05
C ASP A 161 -7.29 -6.07 4.09
N GLY A 162 -7.52 -5.45 5.27
CA GLY A 162 -8.62 -4.51 5.50
C GLY A 162 -10.00 -5.15 5.67
N VAL A 163 -10.12 -6.48 5.60
CA VAL A 163 -11.37 -7.20 5.89
C VAL A 163 -11.45 -7.54 7.37
N VAL A 164 -12.42 -6.94 8.06
CA VAL A 164 -12.67 -7.14 9.49
C VAL A 164 -13.64 -8.30 9.70
N THR A 165 -13.23 -9.31 10.45
CA THR A 165 -14.11 -10.39 10.91
C THR A 165 -14.44 -10.19 12.38
N LEU A 166 -15.75 -10.12 12.68
CA LEU A 166 -16.30 -9.96 14.02
C LEU A 166 -16.94 -11.29 14.44
N ASP A 167 -16.43 -11.91 15.49
CA ASP A 167 -16.93 -13.18 16.02
C ASP A 167 -17.12 -13.09 17.53
N GLY A 168 -18.30 -13.47 18.02
CA GLY A 168 -18.59 -13.42 19.45
C GLY A 168 -20.06 -13.23 19.78
N ARG A 169 -20.32 -12.81 21.02
CA ARG A 169 -21.69 -12.63 21.51
C ARG A 169 -21.86 -11.28 22.18
N VAL A 170 -22.85 -10.53 21.69
CA VAL A 170 -23.29 -9.24 22.27
C VAL A 170 -24.53 -9.46 23.15
N GLU A 171 -24.88 -8.49 23.98
CA GLU A 171 -26.02 -8.58 24.90
C GLU A 171 -27.35 -8.41 24.16
N ALA A 172 -27.43 -7.47 23.25
CA ALA A 172 -28.65 -7.09 22.55
C ALA A 172 -28.49 -7.19 21.03
N ARG A 173 -29.57 -7.56 20.34
CA ARG A 173 -29.59 -7.66 18.88
C ARG A 173 -29.32 -6.31 18.21
N SER A 174 -29.80 -5.22 18.80
CA SER A 174 -29.60 -3.85 18.30
C SER A 174 -28.12 -3.44 18.20
N GLN A 175 -27.24 -4.03 19.04
CA GLN A 175 -25.80 -3.71 19.01
C GLN A 175 -25.11 -4.22 17.75
N VAL A 176 -25.62 -5.30 17.14
CA VAL A 176 -24.98 -5.91 15.94
C VAL A 176 -24.89 -4.93 14.77
N PRO A 177 -25.98 -4.29 14.30
CA PRO A 177 -25.91 -3.32 13.21
C PRO A 177 -25.07 -2.09 13.59
N GLU A 178 -25.07 -1.66 14.84
CA GLU A 178 -24.29 -0.51 15.31
C GLU A 178 -22.80 -0.79 15.21
N ILE A 179 -22.35 -1.95 15.69
CA ILE A 179 -20.94 -2.39 15.58
C ILE A 179 -20.50 -2.48 14.12
N ILE A 180 -21.31 -3.11 13.28
CA ILE A 180 -21.01 -3.26 11.85
C ILE A 180 -20.91 -1.89 11.19
N HIS A 181 -21.86 -0.99 11.45
CA HIS A 181 -21.87 0.34 10.84
C HIS A 181 -20.70 1.19 11.33
N ALA A 182 -20.36 1.16 12.62
CA ALA A 182 -19.19 1.84 13.15
C ALA A 182 -17.88 1.30 12.55
N THR A 183 -17.77 -0.01 12.38
CA THR A 183 -16.61 -0.66 11.75
C THR A 183 -16.43 -0.22 10.30
N TRP A 184 -17.52 -0.14 9.51
CA TRP A 184 -17.48 0.33 8.13
C TRP A 184 -17.01 1.79 7.96
N ARG A 185 -17.16 2.61 9.01
CA ARG A 185 -16.75 4.03 8.98
C ARG A 185 -15.26 4.23 9.24
N LEU A 186 -14.53 3.19 9.61
CA LEU A 186 -13.09 3.29 9.83
C LEU A 186 -12.33 3.32 8.50
N ASP A 187 -11.36 4.21 8.43
CA ASP A 187 -10.45 4.27 7.29
C ASP A 187 -9.65 2.96 7.18
N GLY A 188 -9.53 2.44 5.96
CA GLY A 188 -8.81 1.19 5.68
C GLY A 188 -9.67 -0.05 5.72
N VAL A 189 -10.92 0.00 6.19
CA VAL A 189 -11.85 -1.13 6.16
C VAL A 189 -12.43 -1.26 4.75
N VAL A 190 -12.18 -2.42 4.12
CA VAL A 190 -12.68 -2.77 2.77
C VAL A 190 -13.79 -3.81 2.81
N GLY A 191 -13.98 -4.48 3.95
CA GLY A 191 -15.03 -5.48 4.15
C GLY A 191 -15.28 -5.78 5.63
N VAL A 192 -16.51 -6.20 5.97
CA VAL A 192 -16.88 -6.67 7.31
C VAL A 192 -17.59 -8.00 7.21
N VAL A 193 -17.03 -9.02 7.85
CA VAL A 193 -17.63 -10.35 7.99
C VAL A 193 -18.26 -10.43 9.39
N ASN A 194 -19.57 -10.61 9.43
CA ASN A 194 -20.33 -10.67 10.67
C ASN A 194 -20.61 -12.12 11.10
N SER A 195 -20.04 -12.53 12.23
CA SER A 195 -20.34 -13.78 12.93
C SER A 195 -20.80 -13.51 14.37
N LEU A 196 -21.36 -12.31 14.62
CA LEU A 196 -21.87 -11.94 15.93
C LEU A 196 -23.20 -12.64 16.22
N THR A 197 -23.36 -13.10 17.44
CA THR A 197 -24.60 -13.60 18.02
C THR A 197 -25.06 -12.68 19.17
N PHE A 198 -26.30 -12.76 19.59
CA PHE A 198 -26.83 -11.93 20.67
C PHE A 198 -27.51 -12.79 21.74
N ARG A 199 -27.64 -12.28 22.97
CA ARG A 199 -28.32 -12.95 24.07
C ARG A 199 -29.82 -12.63 24.10
N ARG A 200 -30.18 -11.39 23.83
CA ARG A 200 -31.54 -10.88 23.90
C ARG A 200 -31.93 -10.22 22.58
N ASP A 201 -33.10 -10.56 22.07
CA ASP A 201 -33.73 -9.87 20.95
C ASP A 201 -34.55 -8.69 21.48
N ASP A 202 -34.00 -7.49 21.35
CA ASP A 202 -34.62 -6.24 21.78
C ASP A 202 -35.20 -5.44 20.61
N CYS A 203 -35.16 -6.01 19.38
CA CYS A 203 -35.82 -5.40 18.24
C CYS A 203 -37.32 -5.64 18.30
N PRO A 204 -38.16 -4.60 18.28
CA PRO A 204 -39.61 -4.79 18.26
C PRO A 204 -40.01 -5.57 17.00
N VAL A 205 -40.75 -6.67 17.20
CA VAL A 205 -41.40 -7.39 16.10
C VAL A 205 -42.44 -6.43 15.53
N LEU A 206 -42.23 -5.95 14.30
CA LEU A 206 -43.26 -5.25 13.54
C LEU A 206 -44.42 -6.23 13.31
N THR A 207 -45.39 -6.21 14.23
CA THR A 207 -46.65 -6.94 14.03
C THR A 207 -47.34 -6.31 12.82
N PRO A 208 -47.62 -7.05 11.74
CA PRO A 208 -48.37 -6.47 10.62
C PRO A 208 -49.73 -6.00 11.14
N PRO A 209 -50.25 -4.86 10.64
CA PRO A 209 -51.58 -4.38 11.06
C PRO A 209 -52.62 -5.47 10.81
N ARG A 210 -53.33 -5.85 11.87
CA ARG A 210 -54.50 -6.73 11.74
C ARG A 210 -55.44 -6.14 10.72
N GLY A 211 -55.64 -6.86 9.62
CA GLY A 211 -56.60 -6.46 8.61
C GLY A 211 -57.96 -6.18 9.29
N VAL A 212 -58.42 -4.97 9.11
CA VAL A 212 -59.79 -4.55 9.45
C VAL A 212 -60.72 -5.39 8.57
N GLY A 213 -61.34 -6.38 9.16
CA GLY A 213 -62.43 -7.08 8.52
C GLY A 213 -63.58 -6.07 8.30
N SER A 214 -63.93 -5.92 7.04
CA SER A 214 -65.15 -5.20 6.64
C SER A 214 -66.34 -6.16 6.73
N PRO A 215 -67.50 -5.62 7.07
CA PRO A 215 -68.73 -6.37 7.29
C PRO A 215 -69.32 -7.00 6.03
#